data_1adced542ea9313c165f2f1de56a5e44
#
_entry.id   1adced542ea9313c165f2f1de56a5e44
#
_cell.length_a   1.000
_cell.length_b   1.000
_cell.length_c   1.000
_cell.angle_alpha   90.00
_cell.angle_beta   90.00
_cell.angle_gamma   90.00
#
_symmetry.space_group_name_H-M   'P 1'
#
loop_
_entity.id
_entity.type
_entity.pdbx_description
1 polymer ?
#
loop_
_entity_poly.entity_id
_entity_poly.type
_entity_poly.pdbx_seq_one_letter_code
_entity_poly.pdbx_strand_id
1 'polypeptide(L)'
;MEKTKQKQITDFLINNGVIIVMFILVIVAGLTTQNFFTLNNLNNLLNNMSFRLVIALGIAGCVITAGCDLSAGRLIGLGGCISGVLLQRMDYSGKFFPDMQPLNVFLAALVAMLICAVFGTITGFFIAYLSVPPFIATLATMEIVYGLNMLFTNATPLGGFTTEYTNVGSGKFLGLSYLVWIALVVAAITWFIFNMTRHGKYMYAIGGNPQAAEVAGVPVKLTLILIYMKAAAMYGLAGFMLGAKSGGASVQLGYGYEMEAIAACTIGGVSVTGGRGKVSSAFVGVAVFELLKIALQYMGVNANAQYIAIGIVIFVAISLDIRKYVADRKSVV
;
A
#
# COMPACT_ATOMS: atom_id res chain seq x y z
N MET A 1 35.23 -1.20 26.97
CA MET A 1 34.06 -0.32 27.02
C MET A 1 33.93 0.53 25.77
N GLU A 2 34.96 1.18 25.25
CA GLU A 2 34.90 2.06 24.07
C GLU A 2 34.55 1.31 22.78
N LYS A 3 35.16 0.17 22.49
CA LYS A 3 34.84 -0.72 21.34
C LYS A 3 33.37 -1.19 21.32
N THR A 4 32.81 -1.39 22.52
CA THR A 4 31.38 -1.84 22.65
C THR A 4 30.41 -0.68 22.36
N LYS A 5 30.71 0.54 22.81
CA LYS A 5 29.94 1.75 22.50
C LYS A 5 30.02 2.10 21.01
N GLN A 6 31.19 2.02 20.40
CA GLN A 6 31.38 2.29 18.99
C GLN A 6 30.60 1.30 18.11
N LYS A 7 30.60 0.02 18.48
CA LYS A 7 29.78 -0.99 17.81
C LYS A 7 28.28 -0.71 17.96
N GLN A 8 27.81 -0.35 19.15
CA GLN A 8 26.41 -0.01 19.38
C GLN A 8 25.95 1.20 18.57
N ILE A 9 26.77 2.25 18.46
CA ILE A 9 26.48 3.43 17.64
C ILE A 9 26.43 3.06 16.15
N THR A 10 27.41 2.27 15.69
CA THR A 10 27.45 1.81 14.30
C THR A 10 26.23 0.95 13.96
N ASP A 11 25.86 0.02 14.84
CA ASP A 11 24.68 -0.82 14.65
C ASP A 11 23.38 0.01 14.67
N PHE A 12 23.28 1.04 15.53
CA PHE A 12 22.16 1.97 15.56
C PHE A 12 22.07 2.76 14.26
N LEU A 13 23.18 3.33 13.77
CA LEU A 13 23.21 4.10 12.52
C LEU A 13 22.87 3.24 11.32
N ILE A 14 23.41 2.01 11.24
CA ILE A 14 23.10 1.08 10.15
C ILE A 14 21.62 0.67 10.22
N ASN A 15 21.10 0.38 11.42
CA ASN A 15 19.73 -0.08 11.58
C ASN A 15 18.67 0.98 11.32
N ASN A 16 19.00 2.26 11.50
CA ASN A 16 18.07 3.38 11.31
C ASN A 16 18.52 4.33 10.19
N GLY A 17 19.50 3.94 9.38
CA GLY A 17 20.14 4.80 8.39
C GLY A 17 19.15 5.46 7.42
N VAL A 18 18.17 4.72 6.90
CA VAL A 18 17.13 5.26 6.00
C VAL A 18 16.31 6.33 6.70
N ILE A 19 15.89 6.08 7.95
CA ILE A 19 15.11 7.03 8.75
C ILE A 19 15.93 8.29 9.05
N ILE A 20 17.20 8.12 9.40
CA ILE A 20 18.12 9.25 9.69
C ILE A 20 18.32 10.12 8.45
N VAL A 21 18.63 9.52 7.30
CA VAL A 21 18.78 10.24 6.03
C VAL A 21 17.52 11.02 5.69
N MET A 22 16.33 10.39 5.88
CA MET A 22 15.07 11.05 5.64
C MET A 22 14.85 12.25 6.58
N PHE A 23 15.14 12.13 7.88
CA PHE A 23 15.04 13.26 8.80
C PHE A 23 15.98 14.41 8.40
N ILE A 24 17.21 14.10 7.96
CA ILE A 24 18.13 15.10 7.44
C ILE A 24 17.54 15.82 6.22
N LEU A 25 16.98 15.06 5.26
CA LEU A 25 16.36 15.64 4.06
C LEU A 25 15.15 16.53 4.40
N VAL A 26 14.31 16.12 5.35
CA VAL A 26 13.17 16.93 5.83
C VAL A 26 13.64 18.23 6.48
N ILE A 27 14.69 18.17 7.29
CA ILE A 27 15.28 19.37 7.91
C ILE A 27 15.86 20.29 6.82
N VAL A 28 16.63 19.75 5.88
CA VAL A 28 17.20 20.51 4.77
C VAL A 28 16.09 21.16 3.93
N ALA A 29 15.07 20.41 3.54
CA ALA A 29 13.92 20.93 2.79
C ALA A 29 13.20 22.03 3.58
N GLY A 30 13.02 21.86 4.89
CA GLY A 30 12.38 22.85 5.75
C GLY A 30 13.16 24.14 5.93
N LEU A 31 14.50 24.07 5.90
CA LEU A 31 15.38 25.22 6.03
C LEU A 31 15.62 25.95 4.69
N THR A 32 15.57 25.22 3.57
CA THR A 32 15.88 25.76 2.24
C THR A 32 14.65 26.20 1.46
N THR A 33 13.46 25.73 1.83
CA THR A 33 12.24 25.92 1.04
C THR A 33 11.17 26.66 1.83
N GLN A 34 10.62 27.73 1.26
CA GLN A 34 9.51 28.44 1.86
C GLN A 34 8.24 27.54 1.86
N ASN A 35 7.41 27.70 2.89
CA ASN A 35 6.13 26.99 3.03
C ASN A 35 6.21 25.47 3.24
N PHE A 36 7.38 24.88 3.49
CA PHE A 36 7.49 23.45 3.78
C PHE A 36 6.73 23.09 5.08
N PHE A 37 6.91 23.86 6.16
CA PHE A 37 6.24 23.67 7.45
C PHE A 37 4.92 24.45 7.55
N THR A 38 4.02 24.30 6.58
CA THR A 38 2.69 24.92 6.62
C THR A 38 1.59 23.88 6.86
N LEU A 39 0.46 24.33 7.42
CA LEU A 39 -0.73 23.48 7.58
C LEU A 39 -1.24 22.91 6.25
N ASN A 40 -1.09 23.67 5.16
CA ASN A 40 -1.47 23.20 3.83
C ASN A 40 -0.58 22.02 3.39
N ASN A 41 0.73 22.12 3.59
CA ASN A 41 1.63 21.02 3.26
C ASN A 41 1.40 19.80 4.17
N LEU A 42 1.14 20.01 5.45
CA LEU A 42 0.76 18.93 6.37
C LEU A 42 -0.51 18.22 5.89
N ASN A 43 -1.55 18.97 5.48
CA ASN A 43 -2.76 18.39 4.93
C ASN A 43 -2.49 17.61 3.62
N ASN A 44 -1.63 18.11 2.75
CA ASN A 44 -1.21 17.40 1.53
C ASN A 44 -0.46 16.10 1.87
N LEU A 45 0.43 16.13 2.84
CA LEU A 45 1.12 14.95 3.35
C LEU A 45 0.13 13.91 3.85
N LEU A 46 -0.80 14.29 4.73
CA LEU A 46 -1.79 13.38 5.28
C LEU A 46 -2.71 12.79 4.20
N ASN A 47 -3.12 13.60 3.22
CA ASN A 47 -3.93 13.15 2.10
C ASN A 47 -3.19 12.15 1.21
N ASN A 48 -1.90 12.36 0.96
CA ASN A 48 -1.08 11.42 0.20
C ASN A 48 -0.81 10.15 0.99
N MET A 49 -0.55 10.28 2.29
CA MET A 49 -0.38 9.12 3.17
C MET A 49 -1.63 8.25 3.24
N SER A 50 -2.84 8.81 3.14
CA SER A 50 -4.09 8.10 3.39
C SER A 50 -4.28 6.87 2.50
N PHE A 51 -4.32 7.04 1.18
CA PHE A 51 -4.49 5.91 0.26
C PHE A 51 -3.25 5.00 0.23
N ARG A 52 -2.04 5.57 0.39
CA ARG A 52 -0.79 4.78 0.48
C ARG A 52 -0.76 3.89 1.73
N LEU A 53 -1.30 4.37 2.84
CA LEU A 53 -1.43 3.56 4.06
C LEU A 53 -2.39 2.39 3.85
N VAL A 54 -3.52 2.60 3.18
CA VAL A 54 -4.46 1.52 2.84
C VAL A 54 -3.77 0.45 1.98
N ILE A 55 -2.99 0.86 0.97
CA ILE A 55 -2.21 -0.06 0.13
C ILE A 55 -1.18 -0.82 0.97
N ALA A 56 -0.39 -0.11 1.78
CA ALA A 56 0.66 -0.70 2.62
C ALA A 56 0.10 -1.70 3.64
N LEU A 57 -1.08 -1.42 4.21
CA LEU A 57 -1.77 -2.34 5.13
C LEU A 57 -2.25 -3.62 4.43
N GLY A 58 -2.68 -3.52 3.17
CA GLY A 58 -2.98 -4.69 2.34
C GLY A 58 -1.72 -5.54 2.11
N ILE A 59 -0.67 -4.91 1.61
CA ILE A 59 0.62 -5.57 1.34
C ILE A 59 1.26 -6.14 2.60
N ALA A 60 1.16 -5.46 3.75
CA ALA A 60 1.76 -5.92 5.00
C ALA A 60 1.31 -7.34 5.38
N GLY A 61 0.04 -7.69 5.15
CA GLY A 61 -0.45 -9.05 5.38
C GLY A 61 0.27 -10.10 4.52
N CYS A 62 0.45 -9.80 3.24
CA CYS A 62 1.16 -10.67 2.30
C CYS A 62 2.65 -10.81 2.69
N VAL A 63 3.31 -9.69 2.99
CA VAL A 63 4.73 -9.67 3.38
C VAL A 63 4.97 -10.42 4.69
N ILE A 64 4.10 -10.28 5.69
CA ILE A 64 4.20 -11.01 6.97
C ILE A 64 4.13 -12.53 6.74
N THR A 65 3.43 -13.01 5.71
CA THR A 65 3.41 -14.43 5.34
C THR A 65 4.54 -14.86 4.39
N ALA A 66 5.61 -14.06 4.31
CA ALA A 66 6.74 -14.24 3.38
C ALA A 66 6.30 -14.26 1.91
N GLY A 67 5.17 -13.62 1.58
CA GLY A 67 4.67 -13.41 0.23
C GLY A 67 4.97 -12.02 -0.28
N CYS A 68 4.90 -11.87 -1.61
CA CYS A 68 4.98 -10.57 -2.28
C CYS A 68 3.72 -10.39 -3.14
N ASP A 69 3.13 -9.21 -3.14
CA ASP A 69 1.95 -8.93 -3.98
C ASP A 69 2.23 -7.79 -4.95
N LEU A 70 2.53 -8.16 -6.20
CA LEU A 70 2.79 -7.22 -7.30
C LEU A 70 1.51 -6.79 -8.02
N SER A 71 0.37 -7.42 -7.74
CA SER A 71 -0.89 -7.09 -8.42
C SER A 71 -1.52 -5.78 -7.92
N ALA A 72 -1.04 -5.26 -6.78
CA ALA A 72 -1.66 -4.13 -6.08
C ALA A 72 -1.86 -2.91 -6.97
N GLY A 73 -0.83 -2.48 -7.73
CA GLY A 73 -0.93 -1.30 -8.60
C GLY A 73 -2.02 -1.42 -9.67
N ARG A 74 -2.17 -2.59 -10.27
CA ARG A 74 -3.21 -2.82 -11.30
C ARG A 74 -4.60 -3.00 -10.70
N LEU A 75 -4.71 -3.59 -9.52
CA LEU A 75 -5.97 -3.66 -8.78
C LEU A 75 -6.43 -2.28 -8.29
N ILE A 76 -5.51 -1.38 -7.94
CA ILE A 76 -5.81 0.04 -7.66
C ILE A 76 -6.40 0.70 -8.93
N GLY A 77 -5.77 0.51 -10.09
CA GLY A 77 -6.28 1.00 -11.37
C GLY A 77 -7.68 0.47 -11.69
N LEU A 78 -7.89 -0.83 -11.51
CA LEU A 78 -9.20 -1.46 -11.70
C LEU A 78 -10.25 -0.89 -10.73
N GLY A 79 -9.95 -0.79 -9.43
CA GLY A 79 -10.85 -0.23 -8.42
C GLY A 79 -11.21 1.23 -8.72
N GLY A 80 -10.24 2.03 -9.18
CA GLY A 80 -10.46 3.41 -9.62
C GLY A 80 -11.35 3.49 -10.86
N CYS A 81 -11.12 2.65 -11.87
CA CYS A 81 -11.94 2.60 -13.08
C CYS A 81 -13.38 2.15 -12.78
N ILE A 82 -13.56 1.10 -11.99
CA ILE A 82 -14.91 0.62 -11.58
C ILE A 82 -15.65 1.73 -10.84
N SER A 83 -15.02 2.34 -9.84
CA SER A 83 -15.61 3.45 -9.08
C SER A 83 -15.93 4.63 -10.00
N GLY A 84 -15.02 4.94 -10.91
CA GLY A 84 -15.17 6.02 -11.88
C GLY A 84 -16.39 5.82 -12.77
N VAL A 85 -16.53 4.64 -13.38
CA VAL A 85 -17.67 4.31 -14.26
C VAL A 85 -19.01 4.38 -13.52
N LEU A 86 -19.06 3.91 -12.27
CA LEU A 86 -20.27 3.86 -11.44
C LEU A 86 -20.68 5.26 -10.91
N LEU A 87 -19.78 6.24 -10.92
CA LEU A 87 -19.98 7.56 -10.32
C LEU A 87 -19.83 8.73 -11.31
N GLN A 88 -19.98 8.47 -12.62
CA GLN A 88 -20.04 9.53 -13.63
C GLN A 88 -21.37 10.28 -13.58
N ARG A 89 -21.32 11.61 -13.77
CA ARG A 89 -22.51 12.48 -13.84
C ARG A 89 -23.36 12.18 -15.07
N MET A 90 -24.66 12.42 -14.97
CA MET A 90 -25.59 12.20 -16.09
C MET A 90 -25.35 13.13 -17.28
N ASP A 91 -24.89 14.35 -17.03
CA ASP A 91 -24.61 15.39 -18.03
C ASP A 91 -23.23 15.28 -18.69
N TYR A 92 -22.44 14.27 -18.33
CA TYR A 92 -21.10 14.08 -18.89
C TYR A 92 -21.18 13.42 -20.28
N SER A 93 -20.72 14.11 -21.31
CA SER A 93 -20.77 13.62 -22.70
C SER A 93 -19.96 12.34 -22.97
N GLY A 94 -18.90 12.11 -22.19
CA GLY A 94 -18.06 10.91 -22.25
C GLY A 94 -18.46 9.83 -21.26
N LYS A 95 -19.72 9.77 -20.84
CA LYS A 95 -20.21 8.82 -19.86
C LYS A 95 -20.15 7.39 -20.40
N PHE A 96 -19.58 6.46 -19.61
CA PHE A 96 -19.34 5.09 -20.02
C PHE A 96 -20.66 4.30 -20.21
N PHE A 97 -21.61 4.43 -19.28
CA PHE A 97 -22.97 3.89 -19.39
C PHE A 97 -23.96 5.06 -19.45
N PRO A 98 -24.39 5.50 -20.66
CA PRO A 98 -25.19 6.73 -20.84
C PRO A 98 -26.44 6.77 -19.98
N ASP A 99 -27.19 5.68 -19.88
CA ASP A 99 -28.49 5.62 -19.20
C ASP A 99 -28.42 5.26 -17.73
N MET A 100 -27.22 4.90 -17.20
CA MET A 100 -27.09 4.47 -15.82
C MET A 100 -27.03 5.67 -14.86
N GLN A 101 -27.93 5.71 -13.88
CA GLN A 101 -27.85 6.68 -12.80
C GLN A 101 -26.57 6.44 -11.96
N PRO A 102 -25.89 7.49 -11.48
CA PRO A 102 -24.76 7.34 -10.59
C PRO A 102 -25.17 6.55 -9.34
N LEU A 103 -24.34 5.60 -8.96
CA LEU A 103 -24.54 4.83 -7.75
C LEU A 103 -24.31 5.68 -6.49
N ASN A 104 -24.80 5.19 -5.35
CA ASN A 104 -24.37 5.72 -4.06
C ASN A 104 -22.85 5.53 -3.90
N VAL A 105 -22.16 6.54 -3.37
CA VAL A 105 -20.69 6.57 -3.25
C VAL A 105 -20.15 5.40 -2.43
N PHE A 106 -20.82 5.05 -1.31
CA PHE A 106 -20.42 3.91 -0.49
C PHE A 106 -20.62 2.57 -1.22
N LEU A 107 -21.71 2.44 -1.96
CA LEU A 107 -21.98 1.21 -2.73
C LEU A 107 -20.97 1.06 -3.86
N ALA A 108 -20.58 2.14 -4.54
CA ALA A 108 -19.55 2.11 -5.57
C ALA A 108 -18.17 1.67 -4.99
N ALA A 109 -17.81 2.20 -3.82
CA ALA A 109 -16.60 1.75 -3.11
C ALA A 109 -16.66 0.25 -2.77
N LEU A 110 -17.80 -0.23 -2.25
CA LEU A 110 -17.98 -1.64 -1.92
C LEU A 110 -17.88 -2.54 -3.15
N VAL A 111 -18.49 -2.15 -4.28
CA VAL A 111 -18.41 -2.89 -5.55
C VAL A 111 -16.96 -2.98 -6.03
N ALA A 112 -16.22 -1.88 -6.00
CA ALA A 112 -14.81 -1.86 -6.36
C ALA A 112 -13.97 -2.79 -5.47
N MET A 113 -14.20 -2.76 -4.15
CA MET A 113 -13.56 -3.65 -3.19
C MET A 113 -13.87 -5.13 -3.46
N LEU A 114 -15.13 -5.46 -3.72
CA LEU A 114 -15.58 -6.85 -3.96
C LEU A 114 -15.00 -7.41 -5.26
N ILE A 115 -15.02 -6.63 -6.35
CA ILE A 115 -14.44 -7.07 -7.62
C ILE A 115 -12.94 -7.28 -7.48
N CYS A 116 -12.21 -6.39 -6.84
CA CYS A 116 -10.79 -6.60 -6.56
C CYS A 116 -10.56 -7.82 -5.66
N ALA A 117 -11.40 -8.04 -4.64
CA ALA A 117 -11.31 -9.18 -3.75
C ALA A 117 -11.45 -10.53 -4.47
N VAL A 118 -12.25 -10.61 -5.54
CA VAL A 118 -12.34 -11.80 -6.39
C VAL A 118 -10.99 -12.16 -6.98
N PHE A 119 -10.27 -11.18 -7.55
CA PHE A 119 -8.91 -11.42 -8.08
C PHE A 119 -7.94 -11.84 -6.98
N GLY A 120 -7.98 -11.20 -5.81
CA GLY A 120 -7.18 -11.60 -4.67
C GLY A 120 -7.50 -13.03 -4.19
N THR A 121 -8.76 -13.43 -4.22
CA THR A 121 -9.18 -14.80 -3.89
C THR A 121 -8.60 -15.81 -4.88
N ILE A 122 -8.67 -15.51 -6.18
CA ILE A 122 -8.09 -16.35 -7.25
C ILE A 122 -6.58 -16.46 -7.04
N THR A 123 -5.88 -15.33 -6.86
CA THR A 123 -4.42 -15.32 -6.59
C THR A 123 -4.07 -16.15 -5.36
N GLY A 124 -4.79 -15.94 -4.26
CA GLY A 124 -4.61 -16.71 -3.03
C GLY A 124 -4.86 -18.20 -3.20
N PHE A 125 -5.82 -18.59 -4.04
CA PHE A 125 -6.08 -19.99 -4.38
C PHE A 125 -4.89 -20.63 -5.12
N PHE A 126 -4.33 -19.98 -6.13
CA PHE A 126 -3.16 -20.47 -6.85
C PHE A 126 -1.96 -20.65 -5.92
N ILE A 127 -1.72 -19.69 -5.01
CA ILE A 127 -0.64 -19.77 -4.03
C ILE A 127 -0.88 -20.91 -3.04
N ALA A 128 -2.10 -21.02 -2.48
CA ALA A 128 -2.39 -21.90 -1.37
C ALA A 128 -2.61 -23.38 -1.79
N TYR A 129 -3.27 -23.63 -2.92
CA TYR A 129 -3.63 -24.96 -3.34
C TYR A 129 -2.73 -25.52 -4.44
N LEU A 130 -2.23 -24.68 -5.33
CA LEU A 130 -1.38 -25.10 -6.43
C LEU A 130 0.11 -24.84 -6.13
N SER A 131 0.42 -24.31 -4.93
CA SER A 131 1.79 -24.02 -4.48
C SER A 131 2.58 -23.15 -5.47
N VAL A 132 1.89 -22.30 -6.22
CA VAL A 132 2.53 -21.34 -7.11
C VAL A 132 3.27 -20.29 -6.25
N PRO A 133 4.55 -20.00 -6.52
CA PRO A 133 5.26 -18.97 -5.80
C PRO A 133 4.51 -17.62 -5.82
N PRO A 134 4.35 -16.92 -4.69
CA PRO A 134 3.57 -15.69 -4.61
C PRO A 134 3.94 -14.64 -5.65
N PHE A 135 5.23 -14.45 -5.91
CA PHE A 135 5.73 -13.54 -6.93
C PHE A 135 5.15 -13.85 -8.33
N ILE A 136 5.14 -15.12 -8.73
CA ILE A 136 4.64 -15.55 -10.05
C ILE A 136 3.12 -15.40 -10.13
N ALA A 137 2.40 -15.83 -9.09
CA ALA A 137 0.94 -15.74 -9.07
C ALA A 137 0.46 -14.28 -9.12
N THR A 138 1.10 -13.39 -8.37
CA THR A 138 0.71 -11.96 -8.33
C THR A 138 1.14 -11.23 -9.59
N LEU A 139 2.28 -11.58 -10.20
CA LEU A 139 2.68 -11.07 -11.51
C LEU A 139 1.66 -11.45 -12.60
N ALA A 140 1.24 -12.71 -12.63
CA ALA A 140 0.21 -13.16 -13.57
C ALA A 140 -1.13 -12.41 -13.35
N THR A 141 -1.55 -12.26 -12.09
CA THR A 141 -2.75 -11.48 -11.74
C THR A 141 -2.62 -10.03 -12.20
N MET A 142 -1.44 -9.42 -12.03
CA MET A 142 -1.14 -8.05 -12.47
C MET A 142 -1.41 -7.90 -13.97
N GLU A 143 -0.90 -8.79 -14.80
CA GLU A 143 -1.07 -8.73 -16.26
C GLU A 143 -2.52 -9.02 -16.69
N ILE A 144 -3.18 -10.00 -16.06
CA ILE A 144 -4.59 -10.31 -16.33
C ILE A 144 -5.47 -9.11 -16.00
N VAL A 145 -5.31 -8.53 -14.82
CA VAL A 145 -6.10 -7.36 -14.37
C VAL A 145 -5.84 -6.16 -15.28
N TYR A 146 -4.59 -5.93 -15.68
CA TYR A 146 -4.25 -4.87 -16.63
C TYR A 146 -4.96 -5.04 -17.97
N GLY A 147 -4.87 -6.25 -18.57
CA GLY A 147 -5.54 -6.56 -19.82
C GLY A 147 -7.06 -6.43 -19.74
N LEU A 148 -7.67 -6.95 -18.68
CA LEU A 148 -9.10 -6.83 -18.45
C LEU A 148 -9.55 -5.39 -18.27
N ASN A 149 -8.80 -4.58 -17.52
CA ASN A 149 -9.10 -3.17 -17.32
C ASN A 149 -8.94 -2.35 -18.62
N MET A 150 -7.95 -2.69 -19.46
CA MET A 150 -7.79 -2.10 -20.79
C MET A 150 -8.98 -2.43 -21.70
N LEU A 151 -9.41 -3.68 -21.74
CA LEU A 151 -10.57 -4.10 -22.50
C LEU A 151 -11.86 -3.44 -21.98
N PHE A 152 -12.04 -3.40 -20.66
CA PHE A 152 -13.22 -2.79 -20.02
C PHE A 152 -13.33 -1.30 -20.33
N THR A 153 -12.23 -0.55 -20.24
CA THR A 153 -12.26 0.93 -20.44
C THR A 153 -11.94 1.37 -21.86
N ASN A 154 -11.68 0.44 -22.80
CA ASN A 154 -11.08 0.73 -24.11
C ASN A 154 -9.81 1.60 -24.00
N ALA A 155 -9.03 1.39 -22.94
CA ALA A 155 -7.84 2.16 -22.59
C ALA A 155 -8.05 3.68 -22.45
N THR A 156 -9.30 4.15 -22.38
CA THR A 156 -9.64 5.57 -22.28
C THR A 156 -9.67 6.03 -20.82
N PRO A 157 -9.08 7.19 -20.51
CA PRO A 157 -9.24 7.79 -19.18
C PRO A 157 -10.70 8.13 -18.87
N LEU A 158 -11.11 7.90 -17.64
CA LEU A 158 -12.44 8.17 -17.13
C LEU A 158 -12.44 9.48 -16.33
N GLY A 159 -13.45 10.30 -16.56
CA GLY A 159 -13.66 11.56 -15.85
C GLY A 159 -15.16 11.87 -15.72
N GLY A 160 -15.50 13.13 -15.43
CA GLY A 160 -16.89 13.55 -15.30
C GLY A 160 -17.58 12.97 -14.06
N PHE A 161 -16.84 12.84 -12.95
CA PHE A 161 -17.36 12.26 -11.72
C PHE A 161 -18.35 13.17 -11.01
N THR A 162 -19.26 12.59 -10.24
CA THR A 162 -20.21 13.31 -9.40
C THR A 162 -19.50 14.15 -8.33
N THR A 163 -20.15 15.24 -7.92
CA THR A 163 -19.62 16.13 -6.88
C THR A 163 -19.48 15.39 -5.56
N GLU A 164 -20.40 14.47 -5.24
CA GLU A 164 -20.34 13.64 -4.02
C GLU A 164 -19.09 12.78 -3.98
N TYR A 165 -18.71 12.21 -5.14
CA TYR A 165 -17.49 11.39 -5.21
C TYR A 165 -16.21 12.23 -5.10
N THR A 166 -16.11 13.33 -5.87
CA THR A 166 -14.94 14.21 -5.78
C THR A 166 -14.81 14.89 -4.42
N ASN A 167 -15.93 15.09 -3.71
CA ASN A 167 -15.94 15.61 -2.35
C ASN A 167 -15.33 14.63 -1.34
N VAL A 168 -15.34 13.31 -1.59
CA VAL A 168 -14.58 12.36 -0.78
C VAL A 168 -13.08 12.66 -0.82
N GLY A 169 -12.57 13.10 -1.99
CA GLY A 169 -11.16 13.46 -2.17
C GLY A 169 -10.76 14.81 -1.62
N SER A 170 -11.67 15.79 -1.68
CA SER A 170 -11.40 17.21 -1.38
C SER A 170 -12.04 17.70 -0.07
N GLY A 171 -13.13 17.07 0.37
CA GLY A 171 -13.88 17.47 1.55
C GLY A 171 -13.17 17.18 2.87
N LYS A 172 -13.56 17.90 3.92
CA LYS A 172 -12.96 17.82 5.25
C LYS A 172 -14.02 17.62 6.33
N PHE A 173 -13.67 16.86 7.35
CA PHE A 173 -14.44 16.70 8.58
C PHE A 173 -13.50 16.91 9.77
N LEU A 174 -13.87 17.76 10.72
CA LEU A 174 -13.03 18.15 11.87
C LEU A 174 -11.61 18.62 11.46
N GLY A 175 -11.49 19.34 10.34
CA GLY A 175 -10.21 19.85 9.85
C GLY A 175 -9.35 18.85 9.06
N LEU A 176 -9.69 17.56 9.06
CA LEU A 176 -9.02 16.51 8.31
C LEU A 176 -9.85 16.07 7.09
N SER A 177 -9.16 15.68 6.01
CA SER A 177 -9.81 15.14 4.81
C SER A 177 -10.56 13.84 5.11
N TYR A 178 -11.65 13.58 4.39
CA TYR A 178 -12.35 12.29 4.45
C TYR A 178 -11.42 11.11 4.13
N LEU A 179 -10.42 11.29 3.27
CA LEU A 179 -9.43 10.25 2.95
C LEU A 179 -8.64 9.82 4.20
N VAL A 180 -8.29 10.77 5.07
CA VAL A 180 -7.57 10.47 6.33
C VAL A 180 -8.46 9.64 7.26
N TRP A 181 -9.74 9.99 7.39
CA TRP A 181 -10.68 9.24 8.21
C TRP A 181 -10.88 7.82 7.70
N ILE A 182 -11.02 7.63 6.39
CA ILE A 182 -11.10 6.30 5.76
C ILE A 182 -9.85 5.48 6.10
N ALA A 183 -8.66 6.07 5.94
CA ALA A 183 -7.41 5.38 6.22
C ALA A 183 -7.26 5.02 7.72
N LEU A 184 -7.69 5.88 8.64
CA LEU A 184 -7.69 5.61 10.07
C LEU A 184 -8.64 4.46 10.44
N VAL A 185 -9.84 4.43 9.86
CA VAL A 185 -10.79 3.33 10.06
C VAL A 185 -10.21 2.02 9.55
N VAL A 186 -9.64 2.01 8.34
CA VAL A 186 -8.98 0.82 7.78
C VAL A 186 -7.79 0.38 8.64
N ALA A 187 -6.99 1.33 9.14
CA ALA A 187 -5.87 1.02 10.03
C ALA A 187 -6.34 0.41 11.36
N ALA A 188 -7.41 0.94 11.95
CA ALA A 188 -8.00 0.40 13.17
C ALA A 188 -8.55 -1.02 12.98
N ILE A 189 -9.28 -1.27 11.87
CA ILE A 189 -9.79 -2.60 11.52
C ILE A 189 -8.63 -3.57 11.29
N THR A 190 -7.60 -3.15 10.55
CA THR A 190 -6.43 -3.99 10.27
C THR A 190 -5.65 -4.28 11.56
N TRP A 191 -5.49 -3.30 12.43
CA TRP A 191 -4.86 -3.50 13.73
C TRP A 191 -5.64 -4.52 14.58
N PHE A 192 -6.97 -4.41 14.62
CA PHE A 192 -7.82 -5.37 15.31
C PHE A 192 -7.67 -6.78 14.74
N ILE A 193 -7.70 -6.92 13.40
CA ILE A 193 -7.53 -8.22 12.72
C ILE A 193 -6.16 -8.83 13.05
N PHE A 194 -5.08 -8.06 12.97
CA PHE A 194 -3.71 -8.56 13.18
C PHE A 194 -3.44 -8.95 14.63
N ASN A 195 -3.96 -8.19 15.60
CA ASN A 195 -3.59 -8.37 17.01
C ASN A 195 -4.64 -9.15 17.82
N MET A 196 -5.93 -9.04 17.49
CA MET A 196 -7.02 -9.52 18.34
C MET A 196 -7.72 -10.76 17.78
N THR A 197 -7.46 -11.15 16.51
CA THR A 197 -8.14 -12.30 15.89
C THR A 197 -7.25 -13.52 15.74
N ARG A 198 -7.88 -14.69 15.62
CA ARG A 198 -7.19 -15.95 15.26
C ARG A 198 -6.50 -15.83 13.90
N HIS A 199 -7.11 -15.14 12.95
CA HIS A 199 -6.54 -14.93 11.62
C HIS A 199 -5.19 -14.21 11.67
N GLY A 200 -5.05 -13.16 12.49
CA GLY A 200 -3.76 -12.49 12.70
C GLY A 200 -2.72 -13.44 13.29
N LYS A 201 -3.06 -14.22 14.33
CA LYS A 201 -2.16 -15.22 14.91
C LYS A 201 -1.69 -16.25 13.88
N TYR A 202 -2.61 -16.74 13.04
CA TYR A 202 -2.31 -17.68 11.96
C TYR A 202 -1.37 -17.06 10.90
N MET A 203 -1.59 -15.80 10.53
CA MET A 203 -0.73 -15.07 9.60
C MET A 203 0.73 -15.03 10.10
N TYR A 204 0.96 -14.67 11.36
CA TYR A 204 2.32 -14.66 11.94
C TYR A 204 2.92 -16.07 12.06
N ALA A 205 2.13 -17.07 12.42
CA ALA A 205 2.60 -18.46 12.49
C ALA A 205 3.05 -18.97 11.11
N ILE A 206 2.24 -18.73 10.07
CA ILE A 206 2.56 -19.09 8.68
C ILE A 206 3.84 -18.39 8.23
N GLY A 207 3.97 -17.09 8.51
CA GLY A 207 5.17 -16.32 8.15
C GLY A 207 6.43 -16.77 8.87
N GLY A 208 6.32 -17.36 10.06
CA GLY A 208 7.43 -17.93 10.78
C GLY A 208 7.88 -19.29 10.22
N ASN A 209 6.96 -20.21 10.06
CA ASN A 209 7.19 -21.52 9.44
C ASN A 209 5.85 -22.13 9.00
N PRO A 210 5.54 -22.17 7.71
CA PRO A 210 4.27 -22.69 7.21
C PRO A 210 4.04 -24.17 7.57
N GLN A 211 5.09 -25.01 7.52
CA GLN A 211 4.98 -26.44 7.80
C GLN A 211 4.69 -26.68 9.30
N ALA A 212 5.40 -25.97 10.19
CA ALA A 212 5.15 -26.04 11.63
C ALA A 212 3.74 -25.51 11.97
N ALA A 213 3.28 -24.46 11.32
CA ALA A 213 1.92 -23.93 11.49
C ALA A 213 0.85 -24.95 11.08
N GLU A 214 1.04 -25.66 9.97
CA GLU A 214 0.13 -26.69 9.50
C GLU A 214 0.06 -27.86 10.49
N VAL A 215 1.19 -28.35 10.97
CA VAL A 215 1.25 -29.41 12.01
C VAL A 215 0.58 -28.96 13.31
N ALA A 216 0.65 -27.67 13.65
CA ALA A 216 -0.04 -27.09 14.80
C ALA A 216 -1.55 -26.85 14.58
N GLY A 217 -2.11 -27.31 13.45
CA GLY A 217 -3.55 -27.21 13.14
C GLY A 217 -4.01 -25.87 12.58
N VAL A 218 -3.07 -25.01 12.13
CA VAL A 218 -3.42 -23.76 11.45
C VAL A 218 -3.96 -24.08 10.05
N PRO A 219 -5.13 -23.55 9.65
CA PRO A 219 -5.67 -23.72 8.31
C PRO A 219 -4.91 -22.85 7.30
N VAL A 220 -3.66 -23.23 6.97
CA VAL A 220 -2.70 -22.44 6.16
C VAL A 220 -3.32 -22.01 4.84
N LYS A 221 -3.92 -22.94 4.09
CA LYS A 221 -4.50 -22.67 2.77
C LYS A 221 -5.59 -21.60 2.81
N LEU A 222 -6.58 -21.77 3.69
CA LEU A 222 -7.65 -20.79 3.85
C LEU A 222 -7.13 -19.44 4.33
N THR A 223 -6.16 -19.44 5.24
CA THR A 223 -5.58 -18.21 5.77
C THR A 223 -4.87 -17.42 4.67
N LEU A 224 -4.10 -18.07 3.79
CA LEU A 224 -3.45 -17.43 2.65
C LEU A 224 -4.47 -16.81 1.69
N ILE A 225 -5.53 -17.55 1.30
CA ILE A 225 -6.60 -17.01 0.44
C ILE A 225 -7.19 -15.74 1.06
N LEU A 226 -7.54 -15.78 2.35
CA LEU A 226 -8.12 -14.63 3.03
C LEU A 226 -7.16 -13.43 3.14
N ILE A 227 -5.85 -13.66 3.19
CA ILE A 227 -4.84 -12.60 3.18
C ILE A 227 -4.84 -11.87 1.84
N TYR A 228 -4.72 -12.58 0.72
CA TYR A 228 -4.71 -11.99 -0.61
C TYR A 228 -6.07 -11.38 -0.97
N MET A 229 -7.19 -12.00 -0.59
CA MET A 229 -8.53 -11.45 -0.75
C MET A 229 -8.69 -10.09 -0.06
N LYS A 230 -8.30 -10.00 1.21
CA LYS A 230 -8.36 -8.74 1.97
C LYS A 230 -7.42 -7.67 1.42
N ALA A 231 -6.21 -8.07 1.03
CA ALA A 231 -5.25 -7.16 0.40
C ALA A 231 -5.84 -6.56 -0.87
N ALA A 232 -6.39 -7.38 -1.77
CA ALA A 232 -7.01 -6.92 -3.00
C ALA A 232 -8.24 -6.03 -2.77
N ALA A 233 -9.08 -6.33 -1.75
CA ALA A 233 -10.16 -5.44 -1.35
C ALA A 233 -9.65 -4.05 -0.92
N MET A 234 -8.56 -4.00 -0.17
CA MET A 234 -7.91 -2.73 0.23
C MET A 234 -7.35 -1.98 -0.99
N TYR A 235 -6.82 -2.67 -1.99
CA TYR A 235 -6.37 -2.04 -3.24
C TYR A 235 -7.55 -1.46 -4.03
N GLY A 236 -8.69 -2.13 -4.08
CA GLY A 236 -9.93 -1.61 -4.66
C GLY A 236 -10.39 -0.32 -3.95
N LEU A 237 -10.35 -0.30 -2.62
CA LEU A 237 -10.64 0.90 -1.82
C LEU A 237 -9.63 2.02 -2.07
N ALA A 238 -8.33 1.70 -2.16
CA ALA A 238 -7.30 2.69 -2.47
C ALA A 238 -7.49 3.28 -3.88
N GLY A 239 -7.92 2.48 -4.85
CA GLY A 239 -8.29 2.94 -6.20
C GLY A 239 -9.48 3.90 -6.18
N PHE A 240 -10.53 3.58 -5.42
CA PHE A 240 -11.64 4.48 -5.16
C PHE A 240 -11.17 5.81 -4.53
N MET A 241 -10.35 5.77 -3.48
CA MET A 241 -9.82 6.95 -2.81
C MET A 241 -8.97 7.82 -3.75
N LEU A 242 -8.15 7.18 -4.58
CA LEU A 242 -7.26 7.86 -5.51
C LEU A 242 -8.04 8.47 -6.67
N GLY A 243 -9.07 7.79 -7.21
CA GLY A 243 -9.99 8.33 -8.20
C GLY A 243 -10.77 9.56 -7.70
N ALA A 244 -11.26 9.49 -6.44
CA ALA A 244 -11.91 10.64 -5.79
C ALA A 244 -10.97 11.84 -5.67
N LYS A 245 -9.70 11.59 -5.31
CA LYS A 245 -8.69 12.64 -5.12
C LYS A 245 -8.24 13.28 -6.43
N SER A 246 -8.01 12.47 -7.47
CA SER A 246 -7.52 12.95 -8.77
C SER A 246 -8.62 13.53 -9.65
N GLY A 247 -9.90 13.26 -9.37
CA GLY A 247 -11.02 13.61 -10.23
C GLY A 247 -11.04 12.84 -11.56
N GLY A 248 -10.22 11.80 -11.69
CA GLY A 248 -10.11 10.95 -12.87
C GLY A 248 -9.63 9.55 -12.53
N ALA A 249 -9.85 8.59 -13.41
CA ALA A 249 -9.34 7.24 -13.31
C ALA A 249 -8.82 6.75 -14.66
N SER A 250 -7.84 5.86 -14.63
CA SER A 250 -7.30 5.21 -15.82
C SER A 250 -6.67 3.88 -15.46
N VAL A 251 -6.38 3.07 -16.44
CA VAL A 251 -5.67 1.79 -16.27
C VAL A 251 -4.27 1.96 -15.68
N GLN A 252 -3.68 3.15 -15.75
CA GLN A 252 -2.37 3.48 -15.19
C GLN A 252 -2.44 4.02 -13.75
N LEU A 253 -3.64 4.25 -13.23
CA LEU A 253 -3.82 4.73 -11.86
C LEU A 253 -3.24 3.70 -10.87
N GLY A 254 -2.34 4.15 -10.01
CA GLY A 254 -1.71 3.26 -9.03
C GLY A 254 -0.50 2.45 -9.52
N TYR A 255 -0.10 2.58 -10.79
CA TYR A 255 1.10 1.91 -11.30
C TYR A 255 2.35 2.27 -10.50
N GLY A 256 3.09 1.25 -10.06
CA GLY A 256 4.31 1.40 -9.26
C GLY A 256 4.06 1.54 -7.74
N TYR A 257 2.82 1.71 -7.30
CA TYR A 257 2.51 1.85 -5.87
C TYR A 257 2.72 0.55 -5.08
N GLU A 258 2.68 -0.60 -5.75
CA GLU A 258 3.05 -1.89 -5.17
C GLU A 258 4.49 -1.88 -4.66
N MET A 259 5.43 -1.39 -5.46
CA MET A 259 6.85 -1.29 -5.09
C MET A 259 7.07 -0.30 -3.94
N GLU A 260 6.41 0.87 -4.03
CA GLU A 260 6.48 1.89 -2.98
C GLU A 260 5.92 1.36 -1.64
N ALA A 261 4.83 0.61 -1.67
CA ALA A 261 4.21 0.09 -0.46
C ALA A 261 5.01 -1.07 0.17
N ILE A 262 5.61 -1.96 -0.65
CA ILE A 262 6.55 -2.99 -0.16
C ILE A 262 7.74 -2.31 0.54
N ALA A 263 8.33 -1.29 -0.11
CA ALA A 263 9.43 -0.53 0.46
C ALA A 263 9.04 0.17 1.76
N ALA A 264 7.89 0.84 1.78
CA ALA A 264 7.38 1.49 2.98
C ALA A 264 7.19 0.49 4.13
N CYS A 265 6.57 -0.67 3.86
CA CYS A 265 6.42 -1.74 4.85
C CYS A 265 7.78 -2.18 5.41
N THR A 266 8.78 -2.40 4.54
CA THR A 266 10.12 -2.85 4.93
C THR A 266 10.86 -1.79 5.74
N ILE A 267 10.84 -0.52 5.30
CA ILE A 267 11.44 0.61 6.04
C ILE A 267 10.81 0.73 7.43
N GLY A 268 9.50 0.54 7.52
CA GLY A 268 8.79 0.58 8.80
C GLY A 268 9.04 -0.61 9.72
N GLY A 269 9.68 -1.68 9.22
CA GLY A 269 10.03 -2.87 10.00
C GLY A 269 9.07 -4.05 9.83
N VAL A 270 8.32 -4.12 8.72
CA VAL A 270 7.67 -5.36 8.27
C VAL A 270 8.70 -6.18 7.50
N SER A 271 9.03 -7.38 7.99
CA SER A 271 10.09 -8.19 7.40
C SER A 271 9.64 -8.92 6.14
N VAL A 272 10.40 -8.79 5.06
CA VAL A 272 10.16 -9.51 3.80
C VAL A 272 10.44 -11.02 3.92
N THR A 273 11.16 -11.44 4.96
CA THR A 273 11.38 -12.86 5.25
C THR A 273 10.22 -13.51 6.02
N GLY A 274 9.20 -12.74 6.38
CA GLY A 274 7.99 -13.18 7.07
C GLY A 274 8.08 -13.21 8.60
N GLY A 275 6.94 -13.50 9.23
CA GLY A 275 6.78 -13.70 10.67
C GLY A 275 6.86 -12.44 11.55
N ARG A 276 7.23 -11.29 11.01
CA ARG A 276 7.44 -10.04 11.76
C ARG A 276 6.82 -8.83 11.04
N GLY A 277 6.13 -8.00 11.79
CA GLY A 277 5.53 -6.75 11.29
C GLY A 277 4.39 -6.28 12.20
N LYS A 278 4.06 -5.00 12.14
CA LYS A 278 2.96 -4.38 12.88
C LYS A 278 2.26 -3.37 11.98
N VAL A 279 1.00 -3.07 12.28
CA VAL A 279 0.27 -1.98 11.60
C VAL A 279 0.98 -0.63 11.79
N SER A 280 1.51 -0.37 12.99
CA SER A 280 2.33 0.83 13.26
C SER A 280 3.60 0.88 12.40
N SER A 281 4.20 -0.26 12.08
CA SER A 281 5.35 -0.34 11.17
C SER A 281 4.97 0.15 9.77
N ALA A 282 3.86 -0.33 9.20
CA ALA A 282 3.37 0.14 7.91
C ALA A 282 3.07 1.65 7.93
N PHE A 283 2.45 2.15 9.01
CA PHE A 283 2.19 3.59 9.16
C PHE A 283 3.49 4.42 9.16
N VAL A 284 4.47 4.04 9.99
CA VAL A 284 5.76 4.74 10.05
C VAL A 284 6.47 4.68 8.70
N GLY A 285 6.49 3.53 8.05
CA GLY A 285 7.12 3.38 6.75
C GLY A 285 6.49 4.25 5.67
N VAL A 286 5.17 4.32 5.60
CA VAL A 286 4.45 5.21 4.67
C VAL A 286 4.73 6.68 4.99
N ALA A 287 4.76 7.06 6.27
CA ALA A 287 5.08 8.43 6.67
C ALA A 287 6.49 8.83 6.24
N VAL A 288 7.47 7.97 6.51
CA VAL A 288 8.87 8.15 6.10
C VAL A 288 8.99 8.30 4.58
N PHE A 289 8.33 7.42 3.85
CA PHE A 289 8.41 7.40 2.39
C PHE A 289 7.74 8.63 1.76
N GLU A 290 6.59 9.04 2.28
CA GLU A 290 5.88 10.23 1.77
C GLU A 290 6.61 11.53 2.13
N LEU A 291 7.19 11.62 3.33
CA LEU A 291 8.04 12.75 3.72
C LEU A 291 9.25 12.89 2.80
N LEU A 292 9.89 11.77 2.43
CA LEU A 292 10.98 11.77 1.45
C LEU A 292 10.54 12.35 0.11
N LYS A 293 9.40 11.89 -0.42
CA LYS A 293 8.86 12.37 -1.71
C LYS A 293 8.56 13.86 -1.67
N ILE A 294 7.87 14.31 -0.63
CA ILE A 294 7.53 15.73 -0.47
C ILE A 294 8.80 16.59 -0.29
N ALA A 295 9.78 16.13 0.49
CA ALA A 295 11.03 16.85 0.63
C ALA A 295 11.75 17.03 -0.72
N LEU A 296 11.89 15.95 -1.50
CA LEU A 296 12.49 16.01 -2.83
C LEU A 296 11.71 16.92 -3.79
N GLN A 297 10.37 16.88 -3.72
CA GLN A 297 9.50 17.74 -4.54
C GLN A 297 9.68 19.22 -4.20
N TYR A 298 9.71 19.58 -2.91
CA TYR A 298 9.93 20.96 -2.47
C TYR A 298 11.33 21.47 -2.80
N MET A 299 12.34 20.60 -2.78
CA MET A 299 13.70 20.93 -3.21
C MET A 299 13.83 21.10 -4.74
N GLY A 300 12.73 20.95 -5.49
CA GLY A 300 12.73 21.11 -6.95
C GLY A 300 13.36 19.94 -7.71
N VAL A 301 13.53 18.78 -7.07
CA VAL A 301 14.07 17.59 -7.73
C VAL A 301 13.10 17.11 -8.80
N ASN A 302 13.60 16.94 -10.02
CA ASN A 302 12.82 16.47 -11.16
C ASN A 302 12.12 15.13 -10.84
N ALA A 303 10.86 14.97 -11.27
CA ALA A 303 10.07 13.78 -11.02
C ALA A 303 10.78 12.48 -11.44
N ASN A 304 11.51 12.48 -12.57
CA ASN A 304 12.26 11.31 -13.01
C ASN A 304 13.44 10.98 -12.07
N ALA A 305 14.11 12.00 -11.51
CA ALA A 305 15.17 11.81 -10.53
C ALA A 305 14.62 11.31 -9.18
N GLN A 306 13.36 11.65 -8.84
CA GLN A 306 12.70 11.10 -7.66
C GLN A 306 12.53 9.58 -7.77
N TYR A 307 12.22 9.01 -8.96
CA TYR A 307 12.17 7.56 -9.16
C TYR A 307 13.52 6.88 -8.88
N ILE A 308 14.63 7.52 -9.28
CA ILE A 308 15.99 7.00 -8.99
C ILE A 308 16.23 6.99 -7.48
N ALA A 309 15.93 8.10 -6.80
CA ALA A 309 16.09 8.21 -5.34
C ALA A 309 15.24 7.14 -4.61
N ILE A 310 13.99 6.96 -5.03
CA ILE A 310 13.08 5.94 -4.50
C ILE A 310 13.67 4.53 -4.70
N GLY A 311 14.17 4.22 -5.90
CA GLY A 311 14.79 2.93 -6.18
C GLY A 311 16.01 2.65 -5.29
N ILE A 312 16.87 3.64 -5.07
CA ILE A 312 18.01 3.53 -4.15
C ILE A 312 17.54 3.26 -2.71
N VAL A 313 16.53 3.98 -2.25
CA VAL A 313 15.97 3.81 -0.90
C VAL A 313 15.39 2.40 -0.73
N ILE A 314 14.66 1.89 -1.73
CA ILE A 314 14.12 0.51 -1.73
C ILE A 314 15.27 -0.50 -1.63
N PHE A 315 16.29 -0.37 -2.47
CA PHE A 315 17.43 -1.28 -2.50
C PHE A 315 18.17 -1.33 -1.15
N VAL A 316 18.42 -0.15 -0.57
CA VAL A 316 19.08 -0.05 0.73
C VAL A 316 18.21 -0.65 1.85
N ALA A 317 16.90 -0.34 1.87
CA ALA A 317 15.99 -0.83 2.89
C ALA A 317 15.90 -2.37 2.90
N ILE A 318 15.71 -2.98 1.73
CA ILE A 318 15.61 -4.44 1.61
C ILE A 318 16.97 -5.10 1.96
N SER A 319 18.08 -4.52 1.52
CA SER A 319 19.41 -5.05 1.84
C SER A 319 19.70 -5.05 3.35
N LEU A 320 19.26 -4.00 4.04
CA LEU A 320 19.38 -3.90 5.50
C LEU A 320 18.48 -4.89 6.23
N ASP A 321 17.25 -5.12 5.78
CA ASP A 321 16.34 -6.10 6.38
C ASP A 321 16.89 -7.54 6.27
N ILE A 322 17.35 -7.92 5.07
CA ILE A 322 17.97 -9.23 4.85
C ILE A 322 19.20 -9.41 5.70
N ARG A 323 20.05 -8.37 5.82
CA ARG A 323 21.26 -8.44 6.67
C ARG A 323 20.92 -8.64 8.15
N LYS A 324 19.89 -7.98 8.67
CA LYS A 324 19.39 -8.18 10.04
C LYS A 324 18.94 -9.63 10.25
N TYR A 325 18.16 -10.16 9.31
CA TYR A 325 17.67 -11.54 9.38
C TYR A 325 18.81 -12.57 9.42
N VAL A 326 19.83 -12.39 8.58
CA VAL A 326 21.01 -13.29 8.56
C VAL A 326 21.82 -13.18 9.86
N ALA A 327 21.94 -11.97 10.41
CA ALA A 327 22.65 -11.76 11.68
C ALA A 327 21.90 -12.41 12.85
N ASP A 328 20.58 -12.26 12.93
CA ASP A 328 19.75 -12.89 13.98
C ASP A 328 19.84 -14.42 13.95
N ARG A 329 19.86 -15.02 12.76
CA ARG A 329 20.05 -16.49 12.63
C ARG A 329 21.41 -16.99 13.13
N LYS A 330 22.48 -16.22 12.88
CA LYS A 330 23.84 -16.60 13.36
C LYS A 330 24.00 -16.47 14.86
N SER A 331 23.15 -15.71 15.54
CA SER A 331 23.19 -15.56 17.00
C SER A 331 22.41 -16.65 17.75
N VAL A 332 21.65 -17.49 17.06
CA VAL A 332 20.82 -18.57 17.63
C VAL A 332 21.49 -19.95 17.44
N VAL A 333 22.52 -20.02 16.61
CA VAL A 333 23.40 -21.20 16.43
C VAL A 333 24.68 -21.00 17.22
#